data_e8839b5542ea04d7ad52c93be6501d4c
#
_entry.id   e8839b5542ea04d7ad52c93be6501d4c
#
_cell.length_a   1.000
_cell.length_b   1.000
_cell.length_c   1.000
_cell.angle_alpha   90.00
_cell.angle_beta   90.00
_cell.angle_gamma   90.00
#
_symmetry.space_group_name_H-M   'P 1'
#
loop_
_entity.id
_entity.type
_entity.pdbx_description
1 polymer ?
#
loop_
_entity_poly.entity_id
_entity_poly.type
_entity_poly.pdbx_seq_one_letter_code
_entity_poly.pdbx_strand_id
1 'polypeptide(L)'
;MNMNTTYTDQIYEPGTLPPLGCIPRRMHAWTIRQDRLGDPLTAFRDEIVELPALKPHEVLVANVSVGINYNGIWAARGAPKNVLDANGTYGDDRQSFHICGSEASGIVYATGEAVSNVRVGDPVILSASKYDPDCPWIRSGGLPEYSPTYHMWGYEGNWGAFAQFSKVSDYQCVLKPSELDWDEAAVCCATGTTVNRMLCHWDGNRIRKGDVVLIWGGAGGLGTSAIQQTRAYGGIPIAVVSGTERGAYCKSMGAAGYIDRTRFTHWGSIAGLDEAGMRRWSMQAARFRNEIYEIAGGRINPAIVLEHPGGDTLATSLFVCAPGGMVVLCGATTGYLATVDLRHLWIY
;
A
#
# COMPACT_ATOMS: atom_id res chain seq x y z
N MET A 1 30.16 -6.88 -18.33
CA MET A 1 30.38 -8.31 -18.69
C MET A 1 29.06 -9.01 -18.44
N ASN A 2 28.43 -9.57 -19.48
CA ASN A 2 27.27 -10.42 -19.27
C ASN A 2 27.74 -11.66 -18.52
N MET A 3 27.38 -11.80 -17.24
CA MET A 3 27.56 -13.06 -16.54
C MET A 3 26.73 -14.12 -17.25
N ASN A 4 27.36 -15.25 -17.62
CA ASN A 4 26.64 -16.38 -18.22
C ASN A 4 25.61 -16.87 -17.20
N THR A 5 24.35 -16.66 -17.48
CA THR A 5 23.25 -17.17 -16.65
C THR A 5 23.18 -18.70 -16.81
N THR A 6 23.25 -19.43 -15.71
CA THR A 6 23.15 -20.89 -15.66
C THR A 6 21.85 -21.27 -14.96
N TYR A 7 21.05 -22.12 -15.60
CA TYR A 7 19.84 -22.68 -14.98
C TYR A 7 20.17 -23.99 -14.25
N THR A 8 19.58 -24.18 -13.05
CA THR A 8 19.75 -25.38 -12.22
C THR A 8 18.41 -25.99 -11.83
N ASP A 9 18.38 -27.30 -11.66
CA ASP A 9 17.23 -28.03 -11.13
C ASP A 9 17.22 -28.07 -9.59
N GLN A 10 18.29 -27.57 -8.95
CA GLN A 10 18.35 -27.43 -7.50
C GLN A 10 17.27 -26.48 -7.02
N ILE A 11 16.52 -26.90 -6.00
CA ILE A 11 15.58 -26.05 -5.26
C ILE A 11 16.34 -25.55 -4.04
N TYR A 12 16.30 -24.24 -3.82
CA TYR A 12 16.93 -23.60 -2.68
C TYR A 12 15.91 -23.42 -1.57
N GLU A 13 16.32 -23.67 -0.32
CA GLU A 13 15.46 -23.46 0.85
C GLU A 13 15.11 -21.97 1.02
N PRO A 14 13.90 -21.64 1.53
CA PRO A 14 13.54 -20.26 1.86
C PRO A 14 14.60 -19.60 2.73
N GLY A 15 14.95 -18.34 2.41
CA GLY A 15 16.02 -17.59 3.07
C GLY A 15 17.42 -17.86 2.53
N THR A 16 17.58 -18.78 1.56
CA THR A 16 18.86 -19.02 0.90
C THR A 16 18.87 -18.43 -0.50
N LEU A 17 19.82 -17.54 -0.78
CA LEU A 17 20.01 -16.99 -2.13
C LEU A 17 20.94 -17.93 -2.93
N PRO A 18 20.58 -18.28 -4.17
CA PRO A 18 21.49 -18.96 -5.08
C PRO A 18 22.76 -18.12 -5.33
N PRO A 19 23.87 -18.72 -5.75
CA PRO A 19 25.00 -17.96 -6.28
C PRO A 19 24.54 -17.03 -7.44
N LEU A 20 25.06 -15.82 -7.48
CA LEU A 20 24.70 -14.86 -8.51
C LEU A 20 25.01 -15.42 -9.92
N GLY A 21 24.05 -15.31 -10.84
CA GLY A 21 24.11 -15.92 -12.16
C GLY A 21 23.59 -17.36 -12.21
N CYS A 22 23.25 -17.99 -11.08
CA CYS A 22 22.62 -19.30 -11.00
C CYS A 22 21.12 -19.14 -10.74
N ILE A 23 20.28 -19.54 -11.68
CA ILE A 23 18.82 -19.39 -11.59
C ILE A 23 18.20 -20.79 -11.44
N PRO A 24 17.47 -21.05 -10.34
CA PRO A 24 16.70 -22.29 -10.21
C PRO A 24 15.55 -22.31 -11.21
N ARG A 25 15.20 -23.49 -11.74
CA ARG A 25 14.01 -23.63 -12.60
C ARG A 25 12.72 -23.57 -11.80
N ARG A 26 12.77 -23.83 -10.50
CA ARG A 26 11.63 -23.85 -9.59
C ARG A 26 11.98 -23.13 -8.30
N MET A 27 10.96 -22.56 -7.66
CA MET A 27 11.12 -21.77 -6.43
C MET A 27 10.01 -22.06 -5.44
N HIS A 28 10.24 -21.80 -4.17
CA HIS A 28 9.21 -21.68 -3.16
C HIS A 28 8.42 -20.38 -3.35
N ALA A 29 7.09 -20.49 -3.25
CA ALA A 29 6.18 -19.35 -3.32
C ALA A 29 4.95 -19.58 -2.44
N TRP A 30 4.51 -18.54 -1.72
CA TRP A 30 3.22 -18.52 -1.05
C TRP A 30 2.13 -18.23 -2.07
N THR A 31 1.41 -19.27 -2.46
CA THR A 31 0.40 -19.20 -3.51
C THR A 31 -1.02 -19.15 -2.96
N ILE A 32 -1.90 -18.50 -3.71
CA ILE A 32 -3.36 -18.58 -3.56
C ILE A 32 -3.92 -19.37 -4.74
N ARG A 33 -4.93 -20.22 -4.50
CA ARG A 33 -5.66 -20.95 -5.55
C ARG A 33 -7.16 -20.77 -5.37
N GLN A 34 -7.92 -20.97 -6.45
CA GLN A 34 -9.37 -20.73 -6.50
C GLN A 34 -10.13 -21.56 -5.44
N ASP A 35 -9.72 -22.78 -5.19
CA ASP A 35 -10.33 -23.70 -4.22
C ASP A 35 -10.03 -23.37 -2.76
N ARG A 36 -9.14 -22.40 -2.51
CA ARG A 36 -8.71 -22.00 -1.17
C ARG A 36 -9.07 -20.56 -0.80
N LEU A 37 -9.79 -19.86 -1.67
CA LEU A 37 -10.22 -18.48 -1.37
C LEU A 37 -11.05 -18.41 -0.09
N GLY A 38 -10.82 -17.40 0.73
CA GLY A 38 -11.53 -17.17 1.99
C GLY A 38 -10.65 -16.66 3.11
N ASP A 39 -10.44 -17.47 4.14
CA ASP A 39 -9.57 -17.10 5.27
C ASP A 39 -8.11 -17.02 4.84
N PRO A 40 -7.43 -15.87 5.00
CA PRO A 40 -6.03 -15.72 4.64
C PRO A 40 -5.09 -16.75 5.29
N LEU A 41 -5.40 -17.21 6.50
CA LEU A 41 -4.58 -18.21 7.21
C LEU A 41 -4.59 -19.59 6.52
N THR A 42 -5.57 -19.86 5.69
CA THR A 42 -5.69 -21.14 4.96
C THR A 42 -5.54 -21.00 3.45
N ALA A 43 -5.76 -19.79 2.93
CA ALA A 43 -5.66 -19.48 1.50
C ALA A 43 -4.23 -19.54 0.98
N PHE A 44 -3.28 -18.97 1.75
CA PHE A 44 -1.86 -19.02 1.42
C PHE A 44 -1.25 -20.38 1.75
N ARG A 45 -0.51 -20.93 0.79
CA ARG A 45 0.31 -22.14 1.01
C ARG A 45 1.64 -22.01 0.32
N ASP A 46 2.69 -22.48 0.98
CA ASP A 46 4.00 -22.66 0.34
C ASP A 46 3.90 -23.80 -0.68
N GLU A 47 4.20 -23.48 -1.92
CA GLU A 47 4.24 -24.43 -3.04
C GLU A 47 5.53 -24.20 -3.84
N ILE A 48 5.99 -25.28 -4.48
CA ILE A 48 7.08 -25.18 -5.43
C ILE A 48 6.49 -24.96 -6.82
N VAL A 49 6.84 -23.83 -7.43
CA VAL A 49 6.36 -23.43 -8.75
C VAL A 49 7.52 -23.22 -9.71
N GLU A 50 7.29 -23.35 -11.02
CA GLU A 50 8.27 -23.04 -12.05
C GLU A 50 8.48 -21.51 -12.12
N LEU A 51 9.74 -21.09 -12.32
CA LEU A 51 10.02 -19.68 -12.57
C LEU A 51 9.49 -19.26 -13.95
N PRO A 52 8.92 -18.06 -14.08
CA PRO A 52 8.43 -17.56 -15.35
C PRO A 52 9.58 -17.19 -16.30
N ALA A 53 9.39 -17.41 -17.60
CA ALA A 53 10.26 -16.84 -18.60
C ALA A 53 10.16 -15.31 -18.63
N LEU A 54 11.28 -14.65 -18.94
CA LEU A 54 11.32 -13.19 -19.05
C LEU A 54 11.04 -12.75 -20.49
N LYS A 55 10.24 -11.69 -20.61
CA LYS A 55 10.06 -10.90 -21.83
C LYS A 55 11.21 -9.87 -21.94
N PRO A 56 11.38 -9.21 -23.12
CA PRO A 56 12.51 -8.30 -23.36
C PRO A 56 12.71 -7.20 -22.30
N HIS A 57 11.64 -6.63 -21.76
CA HIS A 57 11.65 -5.59 -20.74
C HIS A 57 11.34 -6.10 -19.32
N GLU A 58 11.54 -7.37 -19.06
CA GLU A 58 11.27 -7.93 -17.72
C GLU A 58 12.57 -8.28 -16.98
N VAL A 59 12.50 -8.24 -15.66
CA VAL A 59 13.59 -8.47 -14.73
C VAL A 59 13.18 -9.54 -13.73
N LEU A 60 14.07 -10.49 -13.47
CA LEU A 60 13.94 -11.46 -12.39
C LEU A 60 14.74 -10.95 -11.19
N VAL A 61 14.06 -10.77 -10.06
CA VAL A 61 14.65 -10.27 -8.83
C VAL A 61 14.53 -11.33 -7.74
N ALA A 62 15.64 -11.69 -7.12
CA ALA A 62 15.62 -12.51 -5.91
C ALA A 62 15.22 -11.61 -4.73
N ASN A 63 14.11 -11.91 -4.08
CA ASN A 63 13.59 -11.14 -2.97
C ASN A 63 14.44 -11.37 -1.71
N VAL A 64 14.91 -10.30 -1.10
CA VAL A 64 15.64 -10.31 0.17
C VAL A 64 14.70 -9.98 1.32
N SER A 65 13.87 -8.96 1.14
CA SER A 65 12.82 -8.61 2.09
C SER A 65 11.55 -8.19 1.34
N VAL A 66 10.39 -8.43 1.94
CA VAL A 66 9.08 -8.16 1.32
C VAL A 66 8.15 -7.46 2.30
N GLY A 67 7.40 -6.48 1.81
CA GLY A 67 6.39 -5.79 2.61
C GLY A 67 5.05 -6.53 2.59
N ILE A 68 4.38 -6.57 3.75
CA ILE A 68 3.04 -7.15 3.89
C ILE A 68 2.01 -6.04 3.84
N ASN A 69 1.17 -6.06 2.81
CA ASN A 69 0.09 -5.10 2.62
C ASN A 69 -1.29 -5.76 2.70
N TYR A 70 -2.31 -4.96 2.96
CA TYR A 70 -3.70 -5.45 3.05
C TYR A 70 -4.20 -6.04 1.72
N ASN A 71 -3.55 -5.74 0.60
CA ASN A 71 -3.80 -6.33 -0.71
C ASN A 71 -3.75 -7.87 -0.68
N GLY A 72 -2.81 -8.45 0.07
CA GLY A 72 -2.74 -9.90 0.26
C GLY A 72 -3.98 -10.47 0.94
N ILE A 73 -4.56 -9.74 1.90
CA ILE A 73 -5.82 -10.13 2.57
C ILE A 73 -6.98 -10.10 1.56
N TRP A 74 -7.06 -9.05 0.73
CA TRP A 74 -8.07 -8.95 -0.32
C TRP A 74 -7.95 -10.08 -1.35
N ALA A 75 -6.75 -10.34 -1.81
CA ALA A 75 -6.49 -11.42 -2.77
C ALA A 75 -6.87 -12.79 -2.20
N ALA A 76 -6.48 -13.07 -0.96
CA ALA A 76 -6.84 -14.32 -0.27
C ALA A 76 -8.36 -14.50 -0.13
N ARG A 77 -9.10 -13.42 0.11
CA ARG A 77 -10.56 -13.42 0.21
C ARG A 77 -11.27 -13.51 -1.14
N GLY A 78 -10.57 -13.23 -2.23
CA GLY A 78 -11.17 -13.09 -3.56
C GLY A 78 -12.13 -11.89 -3.67
N ALA A 79 -11.95 -10.85 -2.82
CA ALA A 79 -12.81 -9.68 -2.75
C ALA A 79 -11.97 -8.42 -2.39
N PRO A 80 -12.31 -7.23 -2.93
CA PRO A 80 -13.42 -6.92 -3.83
C PRO A 80 -13.28 -7.52 -5.25
N LYS A 81 -12.09 -8.00 -5.61
CA LYS A 81 -11.79 -8.58 -6.91
C LYS A 81 -11.18 -9.97 -6.72
N ASN A 82 -11.69 -10.96 -7.44
CA ASN A 82 -11.06 -12.27 -7.49
C ASN A 82 -9.87 -12.21 -8.46
N VAL A 83 -8.66 -12.26 -7.92
CA VAL A 83 -7.41 -12.15 -8.70
C VAL A 83 -7.10 -13.37 -9.57
N LEU A 84 -7.85 -14.46 -9.41
CA LEU A 84 -7.72 -15.68 -10.19
C LEU A 84 -8.74 -15.78 -11.35
N ASP A 85 -9.76 -14.90 -11.37
CA ASP A 85 -10.74 -14.86 -12.46
C ASP A 85 -10.12 -14.34 -13.74
N ALA A 86 -10.71 -14.74 -14.89
CA ALA A 86 -10.29 -14.27 -16.22
C ALA A 86 -10.26 -12.75 -16.34
N ASN A 87 -11.15 -12.05 -15.63
CA ASN A 87 -11.24 -10.60 -15.59
C ASN A 87 -10.43 -9.97 -14.44
N GLY A 88 -9.83 -10.79 -13.59
CA GLY A 88 -9.10 -10.38 -12.39
C GLY A 88 -7.59 -10.31 -12.56
N THR A 89 -7.05 -11.05 -13.51
CA THR A 89 -5.62 -11.10 -13.78
C THR A 89 -5.29 -10.38 -15.09
N TYR A 90 -4.34 -9.47 -15.03
CA TYR A 90 -3.89 -8.73 -16.20
C TYR A 90 -2.79 -9.46 -16.98
N GLY A 91 -2.90 -9.44 -18.30
CA GLY A 91 -1.85 -9.87 -19.21
C GLY A 91 -1.63 -11.40 -19.29
N ASP A 92 -0.49 -11.78 -19.87
CA ASP A 92 -0.11 -13.17 -20.12
C ASP A 92 0.45 -13.87 -18.86
N ASP A 93 0.39 -13.21 -17.71
CA ASP A 93 0.94 -13.72 -16.44
C ASP A 93 -0.04 -14.64 -15.67
N ARG A 94 -1.18 -14.96 -16.30
CA ARG A 94 -2.21 -15.79 -15.70
C ARG A 94 -1.72 -17.22 -15.50
N GLN A 95 -1.88 -17.70 -14.28
CA GLN A 95 -1.58 -19.07 -13.86
C GLN A 95 -2.81 -19.68 -13.15
N SER A 96 -2.76 -20.97 -12.85
CA SER A 96 -3.72 -21.63 -11.95
C SER A 96 -3.52 -21.27 -10.48
N PHE A 97 -2.58 -20.39 -10.19
CA PHE A 97 -2.24 -19.86 -8.88
C PHE A 97 -1.95 -18.35 -8.99
N HIS A 98 -1.96 -17.67 -7.85
CA HIS A 98 -1.55 -16.28 -7.75
C HIS A 98 -0.52 -16.12 -6.63
N ILE A 99 0.56 -15.39 -6.92
CA ILE A 99 1.58 -14.99 -5.95
C ILE A 99 1.36 -13.51 -5.63
N CYS A 100 1.01 -13.22 -4.38
CA CYS A 100 0.80 -11.86 -3.89
C CYS A 100 2.12 -11.17 -3.54
N GLY A 101 1.99 -9.95 -2.96
CA GLY A 101 3.10 -9.12 -2.50
C GLY A 101 3.41 -8.02 -3.50
N SER A 102 3.13 -6.76 -3.09
CA SER A 102 3.17 -5.59 -3.98
C SER A 102 4.36 -4.68 -3.71
N GLU A 103 5.28 -5.09 -2.86
CA GLU A 103 6.53 -4.37 -2.60
C GLU A 103 7.59 -5.31 -2.06
N ALA A 104 8.83 -5.07 -2.46
CA ALA A 104 9.98 -5.84 -2.03
C ALA A 104 11.27 -5.06 -2.24
N SER A 105 12.32 -5.50 -1.59
CA SER A 105 13.70 -5.21 -1.94
C SER A 105 14.42 -6.51 -2.29
N GLY A 106 15.34 -6.44 -3.25
CA GLY A 106 16.00 -7.64 -3.70
C GLY A 106 17.20 -7.38 -4.61
N ILE A 107 17.72 -8.44 -5.18
CA ILE A 107 18.89 -8.42 -6.07
C ILE A 107 18.46 -8.88 -7.44
N VAL A 108 18.86 -8.17 -8.48
CA VAL A 108 18.62 -8.56 -9.88
C VAL A 108 19.41 -9.82 -10.21
N TYR A 109 18.74 -10.88 -10.67
CA TYR A 109 19.34 -12.15 -11.04
C TYR A 109 19.35 -12.41 -12.56
N ALA A 110 18.34 -11.88 -13.27
CA ALA A 110 18.33 -11.92 -14.73
C ALA A 110 17.58 -10.71 -15.29
N THR A 111 17.93 -10.37 -16.53
CA THR A 111 17.28 -9.31 -17.29
C THR A 111 16.89 -9.81 -18.67
N GLY A 112 15.75 -9.35 -19.17
CA GLY A 112 15.39 -9.48 -20.58
C GLY A 112 16.35 -8.69 -21.47
N GLU A 113 16.35 -8.98 -22.75
CA GLU A 113 17.35 -8.45 -23.71
C GLU A 113 17.28 -6.93 -23.92
N ALA A 114 16.12 -6.32 -23.69
CA ALA A 114 15.91 -4.87 -23.87
C ALA A 114 16.09 -4.06 -22.58
N VAL A 115 16.35 -4.71 -21.43
CA VAL A 115 16.56 -4.01 -20.14
C VAL A 115 17.89 -3.26 -20.17
N SER A 116 17.87 -1.98 -19.81
CA SER A 116 19.06 -1.12 -19.84
C SER A 116 19.30 -0.32 -18.55
N ASN A 117 18.30 -0.21 -17.68
CA ASN A 117 18.33 0.61 -16.47
C ASN A 117 18.87 -0.11 -15.22
N VAL A 118 18.93 -1.44 -15.23
CA VAL A 118 19.49 -2.28 -14.18
C VAL A 118 20.31 -3.43 -14.73
N ARG A 119 21.16 -4.03 -13.90
CA ARG A 119 22.05 -5.14 -14.27
C ARG A 119 21.99 -6.24 -13.22
N VAL A 120 22.37 -7.45 -13.61
CA VAL A 120 22.54 -8.58 -12.68
C VAL A 120 23.50 -8.19 -11.56
N GLY A 121 23.06 -8.38 -10.32
CA GLY A 121 23.76 -8.00 -9.10
C GLY A 121 23.32 -6.67 -8.50
N ASP A 122 22.56 -5.85 -9.22
CA ASP A 122 22.10 -4.58 -8.67
C ASP A 122 21.08 -4.80 -7.53
N PRO A 123 21.25 -4.09 -6.39
CA PRO A 123 20.23 -4.05 -5.34
C PRO A 123 19.09 -3.11 -5.76
N VAL A 124 17.86 -3.59 -5.69
CA VAL A 124 16.68 -2.85 -6.14
C VAL A 124 15.53 -2.87 -5.14
N ILE A 125 14.68 -1.84 -5.24
CA ILE A 125 13.35 -1.75 -4.64
C ILE A 125 12.36 -1.95 -5.78
N LEU A 126 11.27 -2.70 -5.53
CA LEU A 126 10.26 -3.00 -6.52
C LEU A 126 9.01 -2.13 -6.34
N SER A 127 8.61 -1.44 -7.41
CA SER A 127 7.38 -0.64 -7.45
C SER A 127 6.17 -1.52 -7.77
N ALA A 128 5.07 -1.26 -7.08
CA ALA A 128 3.80 -1.96 -7.31
C ALA A 128 3.11 -1.57 -8.63
N SER A 129 3.42 -0.40 -9.19
CA SER A 129 2.74 0.15 -10.37
C SER A 129 3.15 -0.59 -11.64
N LYS A 130 2.21 -1.28 -12.28
CA LYS A 130 2.42 -1.92 -13.59
C LYS A 130 1.44 -1.35 -14.60
N TYR A 131 1.95 -1.03 -15.79
CA TYR A 131 1.17 -0.46 -16.90
C TYR A 131 1.89 -0.74 -18.22
N ASP A 132 1.20 -0.55 -19.35
CA ASP A 132 1.83 -0.58 -20.66
C ASP A 132 2.39 0.81 -20.99
N PRO A 133 3.74 0.98 -21.06
CA PRO A 133 4.36 2.26 -21.40
C PRO A 133 3.99 2.75 -22.81
N ASP A 134 3.58 1.84 -23.68
CA ASP A 134 3.26 2.14 -25.07
C ASP A 134 1.78 2.45 -25.31
N CYS A 135 0.92 2.35 -24.28
CA CYS A 135 -0.48 2.66 -24.46
C CYS A 135 -0.68 4.16 -24.80
N PRO A 136 -1.72 4.50 -25.60
CA PRO A 136 -1.95 5.88 -26.05
C PRO A 136 -2.06 6.89 -24.91
N TRP A 137 -2.62 6.49 -23.76
CA TRP A 137 -2.75 7.34 -22.59
C TRP A 137 -1.37 7.79 -22.06
N ILE A 138 -0.45 6.84 -21.88
CA ILE A 138 0.92 7.12 -21.39
C ILE A 138 1.69 7.96 -22.42
N ARG A 139 1.60 7.59 -23.70
CA ARG A 139 2.26 8.35 -24.80
C ARG A 139 1.77 9.79 -24.92
N SER A 140 0.54 10.08 -24.50
CA SER A 140 0.02 11.45 -24.46
C SER A 140 0.41 12.23 -23.21
N GLY A 141 1.23 11.66 -22.31
CA GLY A 141 1.65 12.29 -21.04
C GLY A 141 0.65 12.10 -19.90
N GLY A 142 -0.28 11.18 -20.03
CA GLY A 142 -1.22 10.82 -18.96
C GLY A 142 -0.51 10.11 -17.80
N LEU A 143 -1.00 10.34 -16.57
CA LEU A 143 -0.46 9.69 -15.37
C LEU A 143 -0.72 8.17 -15.42
N PRO A 144 0.28 7.34 -15.06
CA PRO A 144 0.16 5.89 -15.10
C PRO A 144 -1.04 5.34 -14.33
N GLU A 145 -1.35 5.91 -13.17
CA GLU A 145 -2.44 5.46 -12.30
C GLU A 145 -3.83 5.67 -12.90
N TYR A 146 -3.95 6.48 -13.94
CA TYR A 146 -5.20 6.69 -14.70
C TYR A 146 -5.19 5.98 -16.06
N SER A 147 -4.12 5.22 -16.35
CA SER A 147 -4.04 4.44 -17.57
C SER A 147 -5.06 3.29 -17.54
N PRO A 148 -5.75 3.01 -18.65
CA PRO A 148 -6.61 1.83 -18.74
C PRO A 148 -5.85 0.51 -18.64
N THR A 149 -4.52 0.53 -18.77
CA THR A 149 -3.65 -0.64 -18.62
C THR A 149 -3.04 -0.76 -17.22
N TYR A 150 -3.30 0.22 -16.34
CA TYR A 150 -2.76 0.20 -14.98
C TYR A 150 -3.31 -0.96 -14.17
N HIS A 151 -2.42 -1.62 -13.48
CA HIS A 151 -2.77 -2.63 -12.47
C HIS A 151 -1.66 -2.73 -11.42
N MET A 152 -2.02 -3.22 -10.26
CA MET A 152 -1.06 -3.40 -9.17
C MET A 152 -0.40 -4.78 -9.28
N TRP A 153 0.92 -4.80 -9.46
CA TRP A 153 1.74 -6.00 -9.37
C TRP A 153 1.61 -6.64 -7.98
N GLY A 154 1.51 -7.97 -7.95
CA GLY A 154 1.32 -8.72 -6.70
C GLY A 154 -0.07 -8.61 -6.08
N TYR A 155 -1.02 -7.97 -6.77
CA TYR A 155 -2.44 -7.99 -6.46
C TYR A 155 -3.26 -8.33 -7.71
N GLU A 156 -3.41 -7.43 -8.67
CA GLU A 156 -4.11 -7.71 -9.92
C GLU A 156 -3.21 -8.43 -10.93
N GLY A 157 -1.92 -8.16 -10.91
CA GLY A 157 -0.89 -8.87 -11.66
C GLY A 157 -0.24 -9.96 -10.81
N ASN A 158 0.08 -11.10 -11.42
CA ASN A 158 0.75 -12.23 -10.77
C ASN A 158 2.26 -12.00 -10.58
N TRP A 159 2.97 -13.00 -10.05
CA TRP A 159 4.42 -13.04 -9.83
C TRP A 159 4.91 -12.01 -8.80
N GLY A 160 4.09 -11.78 -7.76
CA GLY A 160 4.39 -10.86 -6.66
C GLY A 160 5.51 -11.33 -5.74
N ALA A 161 5.73 -10.56 -4.68
CA ALA A 161 6.90 -10.71 -3.82
C ALA A 161 6.82 -11.87 -2.80
N PHE A 162 5.67 -12.51 -2.62
CA PHE A 162 5.55 -13.63 -1.67
C PHE A 162 6.14 -14.93 -2.25
N ALA A 163 7.35 -14.84 -2.80
CA ALA A 163 8.12 -15.90 -3.40
C ALA A 163 9.62 -15.61 -3.28
N GLN A 164 10.47 -16.60 -3.56
CA GLN A 164 11.92 -16.38 -3.58
C GLN A 164 12.34 -15.43 -4.71
N PHE A 165 11.63 -15.45 -5.84
CA PHE A 165 11.87 -14.57 -6.97
C PHE A 165 10.59 -13.88 -7.41
N SER A 166 10.75 -12.64 -7.84
CA SER A 166 9.71 -11.83 -8.47
C SER A 166 10.02 -11.57 -9.92
N LYS A 167 9.00 -11.53 -10.76
CA LYS A 167 9.08 -11.05 -12.15
C LYS A 167 8.41 -9.69 -12.26
N VAL A 168 9.15 -8.68 -12.69
CA VAL A 168 8.69 -7.28 -12.81
C VAL A 168 9.12 -6.69 -14.15
N SER A 169 8.51 -5.58 -14.55
CA SER A 169 9.02 -4.78 -15.66
C SER A 169 10.25 -3.97 -15.20
N ASP A 170 11.14 -3.67 -16.12
CA ASP A 170 12.38 -2.94 -15.84
C ASP A 170 12.14 -1.58 -15.16
N TYR A 171 11.13 -0.82 -15.58
CA TYR A 171 10.76 0.46 -14.97
C TYR A 171 10.23 0.35 -13.53
N GLN A 172 9.84 -0.84 -13.07
CA GLN A 172 9.47 -1.07 -11.68
C GLN A 172 10.68 -1.22 -10.75
N CYS A 173 11.88 -1.41 -11.31
CA CYS A 173 13.11 -1.54 -10.56
C CYS A 173 13.72 -0.16 -10.28
N VAL A 174 13.80 0.20 -9.01
CA VAL A 174 14.48 1.40 -8.52
C VAL A 174 15.72 0.96 -7.76
N LEU A 175 16.89 1.53 -8.07
CA LEU A 175 18.12 1.22 -7.33
C LEU A 175 17.93 1.50 -5.83
N LYS A 176 18.25 0.51 -5.01
CA LYS A 176 18.14 0.63 -3.56
C LYS A 176 19.18 1.65 -3.04
N PRO A 177 18.77 2.70 -2.31
CA PRO A 177 19.71 3.58 -1.61
C PRO A 177 20.58 2.77 -0.64
N SER A 178 21.86 3.13 -0.58
CA SER A 178 22.82 2.46 0.32
C SER A 178 22.51 2.66 1.80
N GLU A 179 21.84 3.75 2.11
CA GLU A 179 21.46 4.18 3.47
C GLU A 179 20.32 3.36 4.08
N LEU A 180 19.49 2.74 3.25
CA LEU A 180 18.41 1.88 3.70
C LEU A 180 18.91 0.45 3.87
N ASP A 181 18.50 -0.23 4.91
CA ASP A 181 18.61 -1.68 4.98
C ASP A 181 17.60 -2.37 4.04
N TRP A 182 17.59 -3.69 3.99
CA TRP A 182 16.70 -4.43 3.09
C TRP A 182 15.23 -4.34 3.53
N ASP A 183 14.97 -4.31 4.83
CA ASP A 183 13.61 -4.28 5.38
C ASP A 183 13.00 -2.89 5.20
N GLU A 184 13.76 -1.84 5.48
CA GLU A 184 13.34 -0.46 5.23
C GLU A 184 13.06 -0.24 3.74
N ALA A 185 13.96 -0.72 2.87
CA ALA A 185 13.81 -0.62 1.43
C ALA A 185 12.58 -1.38 0.91
N ALA A 186 12.25 -2.54 1.49
CA ALA A 186 11.10 -3.35 1.07
C ALA A 186 9.76 -2.66 1.31
N VAL A 187 9.64 -1.83 2.37
CA VAL A 187 8.35 -1.25 2.80
C VAL A 187 8.18 0.22 2.43
N CYS A 188 9.16 0.84 1.78
CA CYS A 188 9.10 2.27 1.50
C CYS A 188 8.37 2.61 0.19
N CYS A 189 8.27 1.68 -0.76
CA CYS A 189 7.79 2.01 -2.10
C CYS A 189 6.26 2.08 -2.17
N ALA A 190 5.53 1.00 -1.93
CA ALA A 190 4.08 1.01 -2.11
C ALA A 190 3.39 1.94 -1.10
N THR A 191 3.74 1.87 0.17
CA THR A 191 3.16 2.73 1.20
C THR A 191 3.66 4.16 1.10
N GLY A 192 4.94 4.36 0.81
CA GLY A 192 5.56 5.68 0.71
C GLY A 192 5.05 6.49 -0.46
N THR A 193 4.97 5.91 -1.66
CA THR A 193 4.45 6.60 -2.85
C THR A 193 2.96 6.89 -2.74
N THR A 194 2.19 5.95 -2.17
CA THR A 194 0.76 6.17 -1.90
C THR A 194 0.55 7.36 -0.98
N VAL A 195 1.27 7.42 0.14
CA VAL A 195 1.18 8.56 1.08
C VAL A 195 1.65 9.85 0.44
N ASN A 196 2.76 9.84 -0.30
CA ASN A 196 3.23 11.03 -1.00
C ASN A 196 2.16 11.58 -1.94
N ARG A 197 1.49 10.69 -2.70
CA ARG A 197 0.36 11.08 -3.54
C ARG A 197 -0.79 11.67 -2.72
N MET A 198 -1.16 11.05 -1.59
CA MET A 198 -2.23 11.54 -0.72
C MET A 198 -1.93 12.92 -0.13
N LEU A 199 -0.66 13.23 0.12
CA LEU A 199 -0.24 14.52 0.71
C LEU A 199 0.03 15.61 -0.33
N CYS A 200 0.45 15.25 -1.55
CA CYS A 200 1.07 16.20 -2.47
C CYS A 200 0.44 16.27 -3.86
N HIS A 201 -0.45 15.34 -4.25
CA HIS A 201 -0.90 15.26 -5.65
C HIS A 201 -1.78 16.43 -6.10
N TRP A 202 -2.66 16.92 -5.22
CA TRP A 202 -3.64 17.95 -5.57
C TRP A 202 -3.11 19.34 -5.22
N ASP A 203 -2.78 20.15 -6.21
CA ASP A 203 -2.12 21.45 -6.03
C ASP A 203 -2.82 22.38 -5.03
N GLY A 204 -4.15 22.41 -5.04
CA GLY A 204 -4.92 23.24 -4.10
C GLY A 204 -4.80 22.77 -2.64
N ASN A 205 -4.58 21.48 -2.43
CA ASN A 205 -4.64 20.82 -1.12
C ASN A 205 -3.35 20.07 -0.77
N ARG A 206 -2.23 20.47 -1.35
CA ARG A 206 -0.91 19.94 -0.96
C ARG A 206 -0.61 20.29 0.48
N ILE A 207 0.05 19.37 1.18
CA ILE A 207 0.52 19.61 2.54
C ILE A 207 1.44 20.85 2.60
N ARG A 208 1.22 21.67 3.63
CA ARG A 208 2.01 22.88 3.93
C ARG A 208 2.58 22.79 5.33
N LYS A 209 3.65 23.54 5.57
CA LYS A 209 4.21 23.68 6.92
C LYS A 209 3.15 24.19 7.90
N GLY A 210 3.00 23.48 9.02
CA GLY A 210 2.03 23.80 10.07
C GLY A 210 0.66 23.14 9.88
N ASP A 211 0.37 22.51 8.73
CA ASP A 211 -0.89 21.79 8.54
C ASP A 211 -1.03 20.62 9.52
N VAL A 212 -2.19 20.50 10.11
CA VAL A 212 -2.56 19.31 10.88
C VAL A 212 -3.00 18.22 9.90
N VAL A 213 -2.41 17.05 10.02
CA VAL A 213 -2.77 15.85 9.25
C VAL A 213 -3.27 14.78 10.20
N LEU A 214 -4.55 14.41 10.07
CA LEU A 214 -5.14 13.31 10.83
C LEU A 214 -4.91 11.99 10.07
N ILE A 215 -4.34 11.00 10.74
CA ILE A 215 -3.88 9.76 10.12
C ILE A 215 -4.57 8.57 10.77
N TRP A 216 -5.57 7.99 10.10
CA TRP A 216 -6.20 6.76 10.54
C TRP A 216 -5.25 5.56 10.40
N GLY A 217 -5.30 4.65 11.37
CA GLY A 217 -4.43 3.47 11.37
C GLY A 217 -2.95 3.82 11.48
N GLY A 218 -2.60 4.82 12.29
CA GLY A 218 -1.26 5.41 12.38
C GLY A 218 -0.11 4.43 12.59
N ALA A 219 -0.36 3.27 13.20
CA ALA A 219 0.65 2.24 13.45
C ALA A 219 0.78 1.20 12.31
N GLY A 220 0.02 1.30 11.24
CA GLY A 220 0.17 0.48 10.04
C GLY A 220 1.20 1.04 9.06
N GLY A 221 1.52 0.31 8.00
CA GLY A 221 2.51 0.73 6.99
C GLY A 221 2.23 2.10 6.38
N LEU A 222 1.00 2.34 5.89
CA LEU A 222 0.59 3.67 5.40
C LEU A 222 0.67 4.73 6.50
N GLY A 223 0.17 4.42 7.71
CA GLY A 223 0.16 5.36 8.82
C GLY A 223 1.55 5.78 9.28
N THR A 224 2.47 4.83 9.37
CA THR A 224 3.87 5.08 9.73
C THR A 224 4.57 5.96 8.69
N SER A 225 4.40 5.64 7.41
CA SER A 225 4.90 6.48 6.31
C SER A 225 4.28 7.88 6.32
N ALA A 226 2.97 7.98 6.59
CA ALA A 226 2.26 9.25 6.67
C ALA A 226 2.76 10.15 7.80
N ILE A 227 3.04 9.58 8.98
CA ILE A 227 3.61 10.32 10.11
C ILE A 227 4.96 10.92 9.73
N GLN A 228 5.85 10.10 9.18
CA GLN A 228 7.20 10.52 8.80
C GLN A 228 7.18 11.58 7.70
N GLN A 229 6.42 11.36 6.62
CA GLN A 229 6.34 12.31 5.51
C GLN A 229 5.68 13.62 5.92
N THR A 230 4.57 13.57 6.70
CA THR A 230 3.93 14.78 7.25
C THR A 230 4.94 15.62 8.02
N ARG A 231 5.72 14.97 8.89
CA ARG A 231 6.77 15.65 9.65
C ARG A 231 7.87 16.24 8.75
N ALA A 232 8.31 15.49 7.75
CA ALA A 232 9.32 15.95 6.80
C ALA A 232 8.86 17.19 6.01
N TYR A 233 7.58 17.29 5.69
CA TYR A 233 6.98 18.49 5.09
C TYR A 233 6.71 19.63 6.11
N GLY A 234 7.02 19.42 7.39
CA GLY A 234 6.81 20.41 8.45
C GLY A 234 5.36 20.50 8.96
N GLY A 235 4.53 19.51 8.65
CA GLY A 235 3.17 19.38 9.18
C GLY A 235 3.14 18.75 10.57
N ILE A 236 1.95 18.67 11.14
CA ILE A 236 1.65 18.16 12.49
C ILE A 236 0.87 16.83 12.34
N PRO A 237 1.54 15.66 12.38
CA PRO A 237 0.86 14.38 12.26
C PRO A 237 0.19 13.97 13.56
N ILE A 238 -1.13 13.70 13.50
CA ILE A 238 -1.92 13.16 14.60
C ILE A 238 -2.42 11.77 14.23
N ALA A 239 -1.97 10.76 14.96
CA ALA A 239 -2.30 9.38 14.68
C ALA A 239 -3.60 8.94 15.37
N VAL A 240 -4.44 8.17 14.68
CA VAL A 240 -5.58 7.46 15.27
C VAL A 240 -5.28 5.98 15.32
N VAL A 241 -5.30 5.40 16.51
CA VAL A 241 -4.91 4.01 16.76
C VAL A 241 -5.85 3.30 17.73
N SER A 242 -5.65 2.01 17.97
CA SER A 242 -6.29 1.25 19.04
C SER A 242 -5.28 0.85 20.10
N GLY A 243 -5.32 1.55 21.24
CA GLY A 243 -4.50 1.27 22.41
C GLY A 243 -3.21 2.08 22.51
N THR A 244 -2.66 2.09 23.71
CA THR A 244 -1.53 2.94 24.12
C THR A 244 -0.19 2.49 23.52
N GLU A 245 0.02 1.18 23.35
CA GLU A 245 1.25 0.64 22.75
C GLU A 245 1.45 1.15 21.32
N ARG A 246 0.40 1.05 20.48
CA ARG A 246 0.41 1.59 19.12
C ARG A 246 0.58 3.11 19.10
N GLY A 247 -0.01 3.80 20.08
CA GLY A 247 0.16 5.23 20.24
C GLY A 247 1.60 5.62 20.57
N ALA A 248 2.25 4.89 21.47
CA ALA A 248 3.67 5.07 21.80
C ALA A 248 4.57 4.85 20.57
N TYR A 249 4.29 3.80 19.81
CA TYR A 249 4.97 3.54 18.54
C TYR A 249 4.80 4.71 17.55
N CYS A 250 3.59 5.22 17.34
CA CYS A 250 3.39 6.39 16.47
C CYS A 250 4.18 7.62 16.93
N LYS A 251 4.26 7.85 18.23
CA LYS A 251 5.09 8.94 18.77
C LYS A 251 6.58 8.74 18.51
N SER A 252 7.10 7.52 18.62
CA SER A 252 8.50 7.23 18.28
C SER A 252 8.79 7.46 16.78
N MET A 253 7.78 7.29 15.91
CA MET A 253 7.88 7.59 14.48
C MET A 253 7.72 9.08 14.16
N GLY A 254 7.42 9.92 15.15
CA GLY A 254 7.34 11.37 15.01
C GLY A 254 5.95 11.98 15.02
N ALA A 255 4.91 11.22 15.39
CA ALA A 255 3.58 11.80 15.59
C ALA A 255 3.60 12.85 16.72
N ALA A 256 2.92 13.98 16.54
CA ALA A 256 2.74 15.00 17.56
C ALA A 256 1.94 14.45 18.75
N GLY A 257 1.02 13.54 18.47
CA GLY A 257 0.24 12.82 19.45
C GLY A 257 -0.59 11.72 18.79
N TYR A 258 -1.39 11.04 19.60
CA TYR A 258 -2.32 10.03 19.10
C TYR A 258 -3.66 10.09 19.82
N ILE A 259 -4.69 9.62 19.13
CA ILE A 259 -6.04 9.42 19.68
C ILE A 259 -6.32 7.93 19.71
N ASP A 260 -6.68 7.41 20.89
CA ASP A 260 -7.13 6.04 21.02
C ASP A 260 -8.61 5.94 20.66
N ARG A 261 -8.90 5.37 19.46
CA ARG A 261 -10.25 5.22 18.95
C ARG A 261 -11.14 4.32 19.82
N THR A 262 -10.57 3.47 20.66
CA THR A 262 -11.34 2.57 21.54
C THR A 262 -12.08 3.30 22.65
N ARG A 263 -11.72 4.56 22.91
CA ARG A 263 -12.38 5.45 23.86
C ARG A 263 -13.66 6.08 23.32
N PHE A 264 -14.03 5.79 22.07
CA PHE A 264 -15.19 6.35 21.38
C PHE A 264 -16.08 5.23 20.86
N THR A 265 -17.38 5.48 20.76
CA THR A 265 -18.39 4.48 20.40
C THR A 265 -19.31 4.93 19.26
N HIS A 266 -18.94 6.00 18.54
CA HIS A 266 -19.79 6.60 17.49
C HIS A 266 -19.38 6.20 16.08
N TRP A 267 -18.63 5.12 15.97
CA TRP A 267 -18.18 4.56 14.68
C TRP A 267 -19.33 3.89 13.95
N GLY A 268 -19.24 3.84 12.62
CA GLY A 268 -20.21 3.18 11.77
C GLY A 268 -21.15 4.16 11.04
N SER A 269 -22.20 3.58 10.46
CA SER A 269 -23.16 4.33 9.65
C SER A 269 -23.98 5.31 10.48
N ILE A 270 -24.13 6.51 9.97
CA ILE A 270 -25.07 7.51 10.51
C ILE A 270 -26.47 7.43 9.86
N ALA A 271 -26.65 6.50 8.88
CA ALA A 271 -27.95 6.29 8.24
C ALA A 271 -28.96 5.76 9.26
N GLY A 272 -30.16 6.31 9.22
CA GLY A 272 -31.27 5.86 10.08
C GLY A 272 -31.14 6.25 11.56
N LEU A 273 -30.14 7.04 11.94
CA LEU A 273 -30.12 7.63 13.29
C LEU A 273 -31.28 8.62 13.45
N ASP A 274 -32.04 8.43 14.52
CA ASP A 274 -33.02 9.43 14.96
C ASP A 274 -32.32 10.70 15.48
N GLU A 275 -33.10 11.71 15.81
CA GLU A 275 -32.58 12.99 16.31
C GLU A 275 -31.73 12.82 17.57
N ALA A 276 -32.11 11.90 18.47
CA ALA A 276 -31.35 11.61 19.68
C ALA A 276 -30.03 10.88 19.36
N GLY A 277 -30.05 9.94 18.40
CA GLY A 277 -28.88 9.25 17.89
C GLY A 277 -27.90 10.21 17.24
N MET A 278 -28.38 11.11 16.39
CA MET A 278 -27.55 12.15 15.76
C MET A 278 -26.93 13.12 16.79
N ARG A 279 -27.67 13.48 17.83
CA ARG A 279 -27.11 14.28 18.95
C ARG A 279 -25.99 13.53 19.67
N ARG A 280 -26.18 12.25 20.00
CA ARG A 280 -25.13 11.44 20.63
C ARG A 280 -23.91 11.30 19.74
N TRP A 281 -24.09 11.02 18.46
CA TRP A 281 -23.01 10.95 17.48
C TRP A 281 -22.23 12.26 17.43
N SER A 282 -22.91 13.39 17.27
CA SER A 282 -22.30 14.72 17.19
C SER A 282 -21.51 15.10 18.45
N MET A 283 -22.00 14.73 19.64
CA MET A 283 -21.25 14.94 20.88
C MET A 283 -19.95 14.15 20.92
N GLN A 284 -19.97 12.89 20.49
CA GLN A 284 -18.78 12.05 20.45
C GLN A 284 -17.79 12.53 19.37
N ALA A 285 -18.27 12.89 18.20
CA ALA A 285 -17.45 13.47 17.13
C ALA A 285 -16.81 14.80 17.55
N ALA A 286 -17.55 15.64 18.28
CA ALA A 286 -17.00 16.88 18.86
C ALA A 286 -15.95 16.61 19.93
N ARG A 287 -16.13 15.57 20.77
CA ARG A 287 -15.12 15.14 21.74
C ARG A 287 -13.85 14.65 21.01
N PHE A 288 -13.99 13.85 19.96
CA PHE A 288 -12.87 13.42 19.13
C PHE A 288 -12.13 14.60 18.51
N ARG A 289 -12.85 15.60 17.97
CA ARG A 289 -12.27 16.84 17.48
C ARG A 289 -11.51 17.62 18.54
N ASN A 290 -12.02 17.67 19.78
CA ASN A 290 -11.33 18.36 20.86
C ASN A 290 -9.98 17.71 21.20
N GLU A 291 -9.86 16.38 21.13
CA GLU A 291 -8.55 15.72 21.28
C GLU A 291 -7.57 16.12 20.16
N ILE A 292 -8.07 16.31 18.92
CA ILE A 292 -7.25 16.87 17.84
C ILE A 292 -6.73 18.26 18.23
N TYR A 293 -7.59 19.12 18.75
CA TYR A 293 -7.23 20.49 19.17
C TYR A 293 -6.20 20.52 20.31
N GLU A 294 -6.34 19.63 21.28
CA GLU A 294 -5.37 19.47 22.38
C GLU A 294 -3.99 19.09 21.85
N ILE A 295 -3.93 18.11 20.94
CA ILE A 295 -2.66 17.66 20.36
C ILE A 295 -2.05 18.72 19.44
N ALA A 296 -2.88 19.40 18.66
CA ALA A 296 -2.45 20.46 17.74
C ALA A 296 -2.01 21.76 18.48
N GLY A 297 -2.31 21.89 19.76
CA GLY A 297 -2.01 23.09 20.54
C GLY A 297 -2.95 24.28 20.27
N GLY A 298 -4.13 24.04 19.70
CA GLY A 298 -5.12 25.07 19.39
C GLY A 298 -6.33 24.53 18.63
N ARG A 299 -7.33 25.35 18.40
CA ARG A 299 -8.54 25.00 17.64
C ARG A 299 -8.24 24.92 16.13
N ILE A 300 -7.44 23.95 15.73
CA ILE A 300 -6.98 23.74 14.35
C ILE A 300 -7.57 22.42 13.86
N ASN A 301 -8.45 22.50 12.86
CA ASN A 301 -8.97 21.32 12.18
C ASN A 301 -7.90 20.75 11.25
N PRO A 302 -7.90 19.43 10.98
CA PRO A 302 -7.00 18.83 10.01
C PRO A 302 -7.19 19.39 8.59
N ALA A 303 -6.12 19.91 8.01
CA ALA A 303 -6.13 20.32 6.61
C ALA A 303 -6.22 19.11 5.67
N ILE A 304 -5.64 17.98 6.10
CA ILE A 304 -5.69 16.70 5.39
C ILE A 304 -6.08 15.60 6.37
N VAL A 305 -7.03 14.76 5.98
CA VAL A 305 -7.37 13.52 6.67
C VAL A 305 -7.00 12.35 5.78
N LEU A 306 -6.02 11.55 6.19
CA LEU A 306 -5.66 10.30 5.54
C LEU A 306 -6.56 9.20 6.05
N GLU A 307 -7.58 8.89 5.26
CA GLU A 307 -8.65 7.96 5.57
C GLU A 307 -8.40 6.61 4.88
N HIS A 308 -8.54 5.51 5.61
CA HIS A 308 -8.48 4.19 5.01
C HIS A 308 -9.44 3.15 5.62
N PRO A 309 -10.02 3.31 6.82
CA PRO A 309 -11.07 2.42 7.28
C PRO A 309 -12.33 2.50 6.41
N GLY A 310 -12.78 3.67 6.04
CA GLY A 310 -13.93 3.87 5.15
C GLY A 310 -15.26 3.85 5.89
N GLY A 311 -16.01 2.73 5.81
CA GLY A 311 -17.40 2.63 6.27
C GLY A 311 -17.67 3.14 7.67
N ASP A 312 -16.77 2.90 8.61
CA ASP A 312 -16.97 3.27 10.02
C ASP A 312 -16.57 4.72 10.35
N THR A 313 -15.64 5.31 9.59
CA THR A 313 -14.92 6.52 10.03
C THR A 313 -15.12 7.73 9.13
N LEU A 314 -15.57 7.54 7.88
CA LEU A 314 -15.68 8.61 6.90
C LEU A 314 -16.57 9.77 7.37
N ALA A 315 -17.69 9.49 8.04
CA ALA A 315 -18.56 10.55 8.58
C ALA A 315 -17.82 11.43 9.59
N THR A 316 -17.00 10.83 10.45
CA THR A 316 -16.19 11.57 11.43
C THR A 316 -15.04 12.32 10.76
N SER A 317 -14.40 11.71 9.74
CA SER A 317 -13.33 12.35 8.98
C SER A 317 -13.80 13.63 8.29
N LEU A 318 -14.99 13.62 7.69
CA LEU A 318 -15.61 14.81 7.11
C LEU A 318 -15.97 15.85 8.17
N PHE A 319 -16.52 15.41 9.32
CA PHE A 319 -16.89 16.32 10.42
C PHE A 319 -15.70 17.08 11.01
N VAL A 320 -14.51 16.48 11.07
CA VAL A 320 -13.33 17.11 11.68
C VAL A 320 -12.44 17.83 10.66
N CYS A 321 -12.61 17.58 9.37
CA CYS A 321 -11.82 18.21 8.31
C CYS A 321 -11.95 19.75 8.38
N ALA A 322 -10.90 20.45 8.03
CA ALA A 322 -10.90 21.91 7.97
C ALA A 322 -11.76 22.41 6.79
N PRO A 323 -12.35 23.60 6.88
CA PRO A 323 -12.91 24.27 5.71
C PRO A 323 -11.87 24.40 4.59
N GLY A 324 -12.21 23.94 3.37
CA GLY A 324 -11.27 23.86 2.27
C GLY A 324 -10.20 22.78 2.42
N GLY A 325 -10.29 21.94 3.44
CA GLY A 325 -9.40 20.79 3.63
C GLY A 325 -9.77 19.60 2.75
N MET A 326 -9.05 18.50 2.90
CA MET A 326 -9.19 17.31 2.05
C MET A 326 -9.27 16.03 2.87
N VAL A 327 -10.25 15.18 2.59
CA VAL A 327 -10.28 13.79 3.04
C VAL A 327 -9.86 12.91 1.88
N VAL A 328 -8.74 12.20 2.01
CA VAL A 328 -8.18 11.34 0.96
C VAL A 328 -8.29 9.89 1.38
N LEU A 329 -8.96 9.07 0.54
CA LEU A 329 -9.16 7.66 0.81
C LEU A 329 -8.14 6.80 0.10
N CYS A 330 -7.62 5.82 0.86
CA CYS A 330 -6.80 4.74 0.32
C CYS A 330 -7.23 3.41 0.98
N GLY A 331 -8.18 2.74 0.37
CA GLY A 331 -8.78 1.52 0.91
C GLY A 331 -10.11 1.74 1.61
N ALA A 332 -10.72 0.66 2.09
CA ALA A 332 -11.99 0.64 2.81
C ALA A 332 -12.05 -0.59 3.73
N THR A 333 -11.16 -0.68 4.71
CA THR A 333 -10.93 -1.90 5.50
C THR A 333 -12.05 -2.26 6.46
N THR A 334 -12.96 -1.30 6.77
CA THR A 334 -14.17 -1.55 7.58
C THR A 334 -15.46 -1.59 6.75
N GLY A 335 -15.35 -1.50 5.43
CA GLY A 335 -16.50 -1.60 4.52
C GLY A 335 -16.47 -0.56 3.40
N TYR A 336 -17.02 -0.95 2.24
CA TYR A 336 -17.02 -0.12 1.01
C TYR A 336 -18.14 0.91 0.98
N LEU A 337 -19.18 0.72 1.78
CA LEU A 337 -20.33 1.61 1.83
C LEU A 337 -20.25 2.49 3.08
N ALA A 338 -20.32 3.79 2.87
CA ALA A 338 -20.34 4.78 3.94
C ALA A 338 -21.51 5.74 3.75
N THR A 339 -22.11 6.17 4.86
CA THR A 339 -23.11 7.23 4.86
C THR A 339 -22.50 8.50 5.43
N VAL A 340 -22.71 9.60 4.75
CA VAL A 340 -22.16 10.90 5.12
C VAL A 340 -23.27 11.95 5.21
N ASP A 341 -23.09 12.93 6.09
CA ASP A 341 -23.93 14.12 6.16
C ASP A 341 -23.41 15.13 5.13
N LEU A 342 -24.16 15.35 4.06
CA LEU A 342 -23.75 16.24 2.98
C LEU A 342 -23.54 17.69 3.42
N ARG A 343 -24.12 18.10 4.55
CA ARG A 343 -23.88 19.43 5.13
C ARG A 343 -22.40 19.67 5.44
N HIS A 344 -21.66 18.61 5.80
CA HIS A 344 -20.23 18.70 6.03
C HIS A 344 -19.42 18.89 4.74
N LEU A 345 -20.01 18.66 3.56
CA LEU A 345 -19.33 18.86 2.28
C LEU A 345 -19.54 20.26 1.69
N TRP A 346 -20.72 20.88 1.89
CA TRP A 346 -20.96 22.21 1.29
C TRP A 346 -20.74 23.37 2.26
N ILE A 347 -20.70 23.12 3.57
CA ILE A 347 -20.44 24.16 4.59
C ILE A 347 -18.94 24.40 4.75
N TYR A 348 -18.13 23.38 4.47
CA TYR A 348 -16.68 23.38 4.62
C TYR A 348 -16.05 23.07 3.26
#